data_b50be97a5106dc2d5c081771a83576b1
#
_entry.id   b50be97a5106dc2d5c081771a83576b1
#
_cell.length_a   1.000
_cell.length_b   1.000
_cell.length_c   1.000
_cell.angle_alpha   90.00
_cell.angle_beta   90.00
_cell.angle_gamma   90.00
#
_symmetry.space_group_name_H-M   'P 1'
#
loop_
_entity.id
_entity.type
_entity.pdbx_description
1 polymer ?
#
loop_
_entity_poly.entity_id
_entity_poly.type
_entity_poly.pdbx_seq_one_letter_code
_entity_poly.pdbx_strand_id
1 'polypeptide(L)'
;MHIKKYDFDYSRRFFMDKMAKGAMGTGVLSSLMPLVGNTGDISKAYPEELTNIEAFTKGKIKVGDIVDANNVEHVKDILDPICYLQITQMGRRIRIAPTTTDITELYPRDYLEATLRNQGKAGLDANGNVVHAPDGKPWIGGSPFPDPQTGLEAFANMTLSWGRHDTAVYGVEDNDIGPDGDIEYSYQLGWCEKNTVALVSNPDGPYWEGHEDKLRYQAVWFTAPNDVKGTSFLNIWKYDQREFPDLFGYLPAFKRVRRFPTNQRFEPLVPGITFFLSDAWGAGDPMLTWGNYKIVGRGPFLGSQSGTWHGDEDNWSKDKVLHGGKKGHNFFEVDFQLCPEVLVVEAEPIGFPRAPVSKKRAWIDVRNMANIGYVTFDRRGELWRSFETGFTQQKKGDLANLDAKGNPEWSWSYVHAHDIQTNRFSRFNHAQSVKGGLKTEFNTEDAYDKYLTIQAIRRLGS
;
A
#
# COMPACT_ATOMS: atom_id res chain seq x y z
N MET A 1 21.72 3.19 6.49
CA MET A 1 20.94 4.37 6.05
C MET A 1 20.49 5.11 7.29
N HIS A 2 20.92 6.33 7.45
CA HIS A 2 20.49 7.17 8.56
C HIS A 2 19.32 8.02 8.04
N ILE A 3 18.10 7.63 8.41
CA ILE A 3 16.99 8.58 8.30
C ILE A 3 17.39 9.78 9.13
N LYS A 4 17.41 10.96 8.50
CA LYS A 4 17.72 12.19 9.19
C LYS A 4 16.77 12.29 10.38
N LYS A 5 17.28 12.15 11.60
CA LYS A 5 16.49 12.37 12.80
C LYS A 5 16.11 13.85 12.80
N TYR A 6 14.89 14.12 12.41
CA TYR A 6 14.31 15.43 12.60
C TYR A 6 13.89 15.54 14.06
N ASP A 7 14.13 16.68 14.68
CA ASP A 7 13.68 16.92 16.04
C ASP A 7 12.17 17.20 16.05
N PHE A 8 11.38 16.13 16.14
CA PHE A 8 9.92 16.23 16.22
C PHE A 8 9.43 16.87 17.52
N ASP A 9 10.28 17.05 18.53
CA ASP A 9 9.97 17.93 19.65
C ASP A 9 9.78 19.37 19.20
N TYR A 10 10.36 19.77 18.08
CA TYR A 10 10.14 21.10 17.51
C TYR A 10 8.73 21.21 16.86
N SER A 11 8.32 20.25 16.08
CA SER A 11 6.96 20.21 15.55
C SER A 11 5.92 19.95 16.65
N ARG A 12 6.21 19.10 17.64
CA ARG A 12 5.41 18.97 18.89
C ARG A 12 5.36 20.27 19.69
N ARG A 13 6.48 20.97 19.88
CA ARG A 13 6.51 22.26 20.60
C ARG A 13 5.74 23.34 19.87
N PHE A 14 5.93 23.49 18.57
CA PHE A 14 5.20 24.43 17.74
C PHE A 14 3.68 24.13 17.74
N PHE A 15 3.36 22.87 17.71
CA PHE A 15 2.00 22.36 17.82
C PHE A 15 1.46 22.52 19.24
N MET A 16 2.21 22.16 20.27
CA MET A 16 1.83 22.31 21.69
C MET A 16 1.70 23.78 22.10
N ASP A 17 2.51 24.69 21.57
CA ASP A 17 2.39 26.13 21.83
C ASP A 17 1.10 26.72 21.24
N LYS A 18 0.63 26.17 20.12
CA LYS A 18 -0.70 26.51 19.56
C LYS A 18 -1.85 25.76 20.23
N MET A 19 -1.60 24.56 20.77
CA MET A 19 -2.58 23.72 21.47
C MET A 19 -2.72 24.04 22.96
N ALA A 20 -1.74 24.67 23.60
CA ALA A 20 -1.80 25.11 25.01
C ALA A 20 -2.98 26.09 25.28
N LYS A 21 -3.73 26.40 24.26
CA LYS A 21 -4.96 27.21 24.34
C LYS A 21 -6.26 26.39 24.22
N GLY A 22 -6.25 25.07 24.25
CA GLY A 22 -7.53 24.39 24.31
C GLY A 22 -7.72 22.90 24.01
N ALA A 23 -6.76 21.97 24.12
CA ALA A 23 -7.11 20.53 24.23
C ALA A 23 -5.90 19.64 24.57
N MET A 24 -6.09 18.73 25.52
CA MET A 24 -5.10 17.73 25.92
C MET A 24 -5.13 16.50 25.00
N GLY A 25 -3.92 16.07 24.62
CA GLY A 25 -3.52 14.67 24.45
C GLY A 25 -3.85 13.94 23.16
N THR A 26 -2.81 13.31 22.64
CA THR A 26 -2.72 12.24 21.65
C THR A 26 -2.53 12.65 20.19
N GLY A 27 -1.31 12.44 19.67
CA GLY A 27 -0.91 12.41 18.26
C GLY A 27 -1.16 13.66 17.40
N VAL A 28 -0.22 13.93 16.50
CA VAL A 28 -0.33 15.09 15.60
C VAL A 28 -1.63 15.04 14.79
N LEU A 29 -2.00 13.88 14.27
CA LEU A 29 -3.20 13.72 13.45
C LEU A 29 -4.49 13.81 14.27
N SER A 30 -4.54 13.23 15.49
CA SER A 30 -5.75 13.21 16.30
C SER A 30 -6.17 14.59 16.80
N SER A 31 -5.21 15.45 17.08
CA SER A 31 -5.48 16.82 17.47
C SER A 31 -5.74 17.75 16.30
N LEU A 32 -5.34 17.35 15.09
CA LEU A 32 -5.67 18.06 13.84
C LEU A 32 -7.02 17.65 13.26
N MET A 33 -7.58 16.51 13.69
CA MET A 33 -8.83 15.98 13.15
C MET A 33 -10.01 16.98 13.17
N PRO A 34 -10.22 17.80 14.20
CA PRO A 34 -11.26 18.84 14.15
C PRO A 34 -10.99 19.94 13.12
N LEU A 35 -9.70 20.22 12.83
CA LEU A 35 -9.30 21.20 11.81
C LEU A 35 -9.38 20.60 10.42
N VAL A 36 -8.96 19.35 10.27
CA VAL A 36 -9.01 18.56 9.04
C VAL A 36 -10.45 18.26 8.62
N GLY A 37 -11.34 17.96 9.58
CA GLY A 37 -12.75 17.69 9.30
C GLY A 37 -13.50 18.84 8.64
N ASN A 38 -13.01 20.09 8.79
CA ASN A 38 -13.60 21.25 8.18
C ASN A 38 -12.89 21.76 6.93
N THR A 39 -11.58 21.57 6.80
CA THR A 39 -10.79 22.17 5.71
C THR A 39 -9.93 21.16 4.95
N GLY A 40 -9.70 19.95 5.47
CA GLY A 40 -8.75 18.98 4.91
C GLY A 40 -7.27 19.39 5.00
N ASP A 41 -6.97 20.67 5.26
CA ASP A 41 -5.63 21.23 5.15
C ASP A 41 -4.80 21.03 6.42
N ILE A 42 -3.69 20.32 6.28
CA ILE A 42 -2.68 20.07 7.33
C ILE A 42 -1.43 20.94 7.19
N SER A 43 -1.38 21.90 6.26
CA SER A 43 -0.19 22.71 6.01
C SER A 43 0.31 23.44 7.26
N LYS A 44 -0.59 23.80 8.16
CA LYS A 44 -0.26 24.47 9.43
C LYS A 44 0.20 23.52 10.53
N ALA A 45 0.14 22.22 10.32
CA ALA A 45 0.55 21.21 11.28
C ALA A 45 2.06 20.98 11.30
N TYR A 46 2.70 21.33 10.22
CA TYR A 46 4.12 21.11 10.01
C TYR A 46 4.83 22.44 9.72
N PRO A 47 6.10 22.58 10.09
CA PRO A 47 6.92 23.68 9.62
C PRO A 47 7.08 23.62 8.10
N GLU A 48 7.31 24.78 7.46
CA GLU A 48 7.37 24.89 6.00
C GLU A 48 8.38 23.92 5.37
N GLU A 49 9.53 23.73 6.00
CA GLU A 49 10.57 22.83 5.52
C GLU A 49 10.14 21.35 5.45
N LEU A 50 9.03 20.96 6.07
CA LEU A 50 8.47 19.60 5.97
C LEU A 50 7.33 19.48 4.94
N THR A 51 6.82 20.61 4.45
CA THR A 51 5.77 20.63 3.42
C THR A 51 6.25 21.24 2.11
N ASN A 52 7.50 21.70 2.05
CA ASN A 52 8.09 22.31 0.89
C ASN A 52 9.51 21.77 0.66
N ILE A 53 9.68 21.00 -0.42
CA ILE A 53 10.97 20.37 -0.76
C ILE A 53 12.08 21.40 -1.03
N GLU A 54 11.74 22.59 -1.57
CA GLU A 54 12.72 23.65 -1.81
C GLU A 54 13.24 24.21 -0.49
N ALA A 55 12.37 24.46 0.47
CA ALA A 55 12.75 24.86 1.82
C ALA A 55 13.58 23.76 2.52
N PHE A 56 13.15 22.50 2.42
CA PHE A 56 13.86 21.35 3.00
C PHE A 56 15.27 21.19 2.46
N THR A 57 15.46 21.33 1.16
CA THR A 57 16.77 21.15 0.47
C THR A 57 17.56 22.45 0.36
N LYS A 58 17.09 23.55 0.97
CA LYS A 58 17.70 24.88 0.90
C LYS A 58 17.91 25.35 -0.55
N GLY A 59 16.89 25.20 -1.37
CA GLY A 59 16.85 25.63 -2.77
C GLY A 59 17.58 24.69 -3.74
N LYS A 60 18.01 23.49 -3.32
CA LYS A 60 18.74 22.55 -4.18
C LYS A 60 17.83 21.71 -5.07
N ILE A 61 16.61 21.41 -4.61
CA ILE A 61 15.59 20.68 -5.35
C ILE A 61 14.28 21.47 -5.25
N LYS A 62 13.57 21.57 -6.37
CA LYS A 62 12.28 22.29 -6.48
C LYS A 62 11.19 21.37 -7.01
N VAL A 63 9.95 21.77 -6.83
CA VAL A 63 8.80 21.13 -7.51
C VAL A 63 8.99 21.24 -9.02
N GLY A 64 8.76 20.12 -9.73
CA GLY A 64 8.99 19.98 -11.16
C GLY A 64 10.38 19.47 -11.54
N ASP A 65 11.35 19.53 -10.65
CA ASP A 65 12.69 18.99 -10.90
C ASP A 65 12.66 17.46 -11.05
N ILE A 66 13.61 16.94 -11.81
CA ILE A 66 13.91 15.52 -11.90
C ILE A 66 15.07 15.20 -10.95
N VAL A 67 14.84 14.31 -10.00
CA VAL A 67 15.90 13.72 -9.19
C VAL A 67 16.50 12.55 -9.96
N ASP A 68 17.80 12.64 -10.21
CA ASP A 68 18.62 11.63 -10.87
C ASP A 68 19.98 11.49 -10.18
N ALA A 69 20.91 10.75 -10.80
CA ALA A 69 22.26 10.51 -10.22
C ALA A 69 23.05 11.80 -9.96
N ASN A 70 22.74 12.93 -10.62
CA ASN A 70 23.49 14.18 -10.48
C ASN A 70 23.08 14.97 -9.21
N ASN A 71 21.86 14.80 -8.73
CA ASN A 71 21.32 15.63 -7.65
C ASN A 71 20.70 14.85 -6.47
N VAL A 72 20.62 13.51 -6.55
CA VAL A 72 20.02 12.65 -5.51
C VAL A 72 20.68 12.79 -4.13
N GLU A 73 21.93 13.22 -4.07
CA GLU A 73 22.64 13.45 -2.81
C GLU A 73 21.95 14.48 -1.89
N HIS A 74 21.16 15.40 -2.48
CA HIS A 74 20.41 16.40 -1.72
C HIS A 74 19.19 15.82 -0.99
N VAL A 75 18.75 14.62 -1.37
CA VAL A 75 17.57 13.96 -0.81
C VAL A 75 17.82 12.52 -0.33
N LYS A 76 19.06 12.03 -0.35
CA LYS A 76 19.42 10.64 -0.02
C LYS A 76 18.96 10.20 1.35
N ASP A 77 18.96 11.11 2.32
CA ASP A 77 18.60 10.79 3.72
C ASP A 77 17.09 10.58 3.92
N ILE A 78 16.29 10.95 2.95
CA ILE A 78 14.84 10.81 2.94
C ILE A 78 14.31 9.83 1.86
N LEU A 79 15.19 9.03 1.27
CA LEU A 79 14.85 7.95 0.33
C LEU A 79 15.06 6.57 0.97
N ASP A 80 14.32 5.57 0.49
CA ASP A 80 14.69 4.19 0.81
C ASP A 80 16.01 3.78 0.13
N PRO A 81 16.76 2.82 0.71
CA PRO A 81 18.10 2.49 0.24
C PRO A 81 18.12 1.86 -1.17
N ILE A 82 17.06 1.15 -1.56
CA ILE A 82 16.99 0.53 -2.90
C ILE A 82 16.62 1.59 -3.94
N CYS A 83 15.71 2.51 -3.62
CA CYS A 83 15.40 3.65 -4.49
C CYS A 83 16.66 4.49 -4.77
N TYR A 84 17.44 4.79 -3.73
CA TYR A 84 18.73 5.48 -3.90
C TYR A 84 19.70 4.71 -4.80
N LEU A 85 19.81 3.40 -4.64
CA LEU A 85 20.62 2.52 -5.50
C LEU A 85 20.11 2.56 -6.96
N GLN A 86 18.79 2.49 -7.16
CA GLN A 86 18.19 2.55 -8.50
C GLN A 86 18.49 3.87 -9.22
N ILE A 87 18.45 4.99 -8.48
CA ILE A 87 18.78 6.31 -9.05
C ILE A 87 20.26 6.37 -9.42
N THR A 88 21.15 5.97 -8.51
CA THR A 88 22.59 6.13 -8.70
C THR A 88 23.20 5.13 -9.67
N GLN A 89 22.63 3.93 -9.82
CA GLN A 89 23.24 2.83 -10.57
C GLN A 89 22.41 2.30 -11.75
N MET A 90 21.09 2.58 -11.76
CA MET A 90 20.20 2.01 -12.77
C MET A 90 19.54 3.08 -13.66
N GLY A 91 19.90 4.37 -13.48
CA GLY A 91 19.33 5.46 -14.28
C GLY A 91 17.86 5.73 -14.02
N ARG A 92 17.36 5.37 -12.82
CA ARG A 92 16.02 5.77 -12.37
C ARG A 92 15.95 7.29 -12.22
N ARG A 93 14.81 7.86 -12.61
CA ARG A 93 14.49 9.28 -12.48
C ARG A 93 13.17 9.44 -11.78
N ILE A 94 13.04 10.46 -10.95
CA ILE A 94 11.84 10.76 -10.17
C ILE A 94 11.51 12.23 -10.35
N ARG A 95 10.29 12.55 -10.77
CA ARG A 95 9.81 13.93 -10.82
C ARG A 95 9.29 14.35 -9.45
N ILE A 96 9.60 15.58 -9.04
CA ILE A 96 9.18 16.11 -7.76
C ILE A 96 7.81 16.81 -7.90
N ALA A 97 6.83 16.30 -7.17
CA ALA A 97 5.50 16.90 -7.05
C ALA A 97 5.40 17.76 -5.77
N PRO A 98 4.42 18.67 -5.71
CA PRO A 98 4.09 19.39 -4.47
C PRO A 98 3.68 18.41 -3.39
N THR A 99 3.97 18.74 -2.13
CA THR A 99 3.45 18.01 -0.98
C THR A 99 1.94 18.16 -0.90
N THR A 100 1.22 17.05 -0.86
CA THR A 100 -0.23 17.06 -0.63
C THR A 100 -0.50 17.47 0.82
N THR A 101 -1.18 18.58 0.99
CA THR A 101 -1.59 19.09 2.32
C THR A 101 -3.08 18.91 2.59
N ASP A 102 -3.88 18.69 1.56
CA ASP A 102 -5.28 18.32 1.71
C ASP A 102 -5.41 16.79 1.95
N ILE A 103 -5.74 16.42 3.18
CA ILE A 103 -5.86 15.01 3.57
C ILE A 103 -6.98 14.28 2.82
N THR A 104 -7.97 14.99 2.29
CA THR A 104 -9.06 14.40 1.53
C THR A 104 -8.59 13.81 0.20
N GLU A 105 -7.42 14.22 -0.29
CA GLU A 105 -6.78 13.66 -1.48
C GLU A 105 -5.99 12.39 -1.20
N LEU A 106 -5.83 12.00 0.08
CA LEU A 106 -5.04 10.86 0.52
C LEU A 106 -5.90 9.65 0.96
N TYR A 107 -7.22 9.71 0.76
CA TYR A 107 -8.17 8.67 1.20
C TYR A 107 -9.34 8.51 0.23
N PRO A 108 -9.96 7.32 0.16
CA PRO A 108 -11.38 7.24 -0.19
C PRO A 108 -12.20 8.00 0.86
N ARG A 109 -13.20 8.77 0.44
CA ARG A 109 -13.95 9.67 1.33
C ARG A 109 -14.61 8.96 2.50
N ASP A 110 -15.29 7.86 2.24
CA ASP A 110 -15.98 7.08 3.28
C ASP A 110 -15.02 6.52 4.33
N TYR A 111 -13.82 6.11 3.90
CA TYR A 111 -12.80 5.60 4.81
C TYR A 111 -12.24 6.70 5.73
N LEU A 112 -12.01 7.89 5.19
CA LEU A 112 -11.60 9.05 6.00
C LEU A 112 -12.67 9.40 7.04
N GLU A 113 -13.94 9.49 6.62
CA GLU A 113 -15.05 9.79 7.52
C GLU A 113 -15.21 8.74 8.63
N ALA A 114 -15.03 7.45 8.30
CA ALA A 114 -15.02 6.37 9.28
C ALA A 114 -13.83 6.48 10.25
N THR A 115 -12.65 6.83 9.75
CA THR A 115 -11.46 7.07 10.59
C THR A 115 -11.74 8.17 11.62
N LEU A 116 -12.31 9.28 11.18
CA LEU A 116 -12.68 10.41 12.05
C LEU A 116 -13.72 10.00 13.10
N ARG A 117 -14.80 9.37 12.66
CA ARG A 117 -15.92 8.96 13.51
C ARG A 117 -15.53 7.92 14.58
N ASN A 118 -14.59 7.03 14.25
CA ASN A 118 -14.22 5.88 15.07
C ASN A 118 -12.90 6.07 15.85
N GLN A 119 -12.31 7.26 15.79
CA GLN A 119 -11.08 7.57 16.50
C GLN A 119 -11.19 7.26 18.00
N GLY A 120 -10.16 6.63 18.57
CA GLY A 120 -10.07 6.29 19.98
C GLY A 120 -10.96 5.12 20.42
N LYS A 121 -11.64 4.43 19.50
CA LYS A 121 -12.48 3.27 19.80
C LYS A 121 -11.79 1.93 19.55
N ALA A 122 -10.59 1.92 18.99
CA ALA A 122 -9.81 0.70 18.78
C ALA A 122 -9.05 0.27 20.01
N GLY A 123 -8.91 -1.03 20.17
CA GLY A 123 -8.04 -1.67 21.16
C GLY A 123 -7.45 -2.95 20.60
N LEU A 124 -6.55 -3.56 21.37
CA LEU A 124 -6.04 -4.91 21.09
C LEU A 124 -6.63 -5.89 22.10
N ASP A 125 -7.11 -7.05 21.64
CA ASP A 125 -7.51 -8.13 22.52
C ASP A 125 -6.29 -8.81 23.18
N ALA A 126 -6.55 -9.80 24.05
CA ALA A 126 -5.48 -10.55 24.73
C ALA A 126 -4.55 -11.30 23.75
N ASN A 127 -4.95 -11.51 22.51
CA ASN A 127 -4.19 -12.19 21.47
C ASN A 127 -3.46 -11.21 20.53
N GLY A 128 -3.74 -9.90 20.64
CA GLY A 128 -3.17 -8.86 19.79
C GLY A 128 -4.00 -8.53 18.55
N ASN A 129 -5.21 -9.09 18.39
CA ASN A 129 -6.11 -8.70 17.31
C ASN A 129 -6.75 -7.35 17.62
N VAL A 130 -6.98 -6.56 16.57
CA VAL A 130 -7.68 -5.27 16.73
C VAL A 130 -9.14 -5.51 17.02
N VAL A 131 -9.67 -4.82 18.00
CA VAL A 131 -11.09 -4.89 18.36
C VAL A 131 -11.68 -3.49 18.57
N HIS A 132 -12.99 -3.40 18.44
CA HIS A 132 -13.75 -2.27 18.93
C HIS A 132 -13.77 -2.35 20.45
N ALA A 133 -13.00 -1.52 21.14
CA ALA A 133 -12.75 -1.60 22.56
C ALA A 133 -14.01 -1.60 23.46
N PRO A 134 -15.10 -0.86 23.11
CA PRO A 134 -16.30 -0.82 23.93
C PRO A 134 -17.04 -2.17 24.08
N ASP A 135 -16.97 -3.07 23.06
CA ASP A 135 -17.74 -4.31 23.06
C ASP A 135 -16.93 -5.57 22.70
N GLY A 136 -15.63 -5.40 22.36
CA GLY A 136 -14.73 -6.49 22.03
C GLY A 136 -14.98 -7.14 20.65
N LYS A 137 -15.89 -6.60 19.85
CA LYS A 137 -16.18 -7.09 18.49
C LYS A 137 -15.06 -6.72 17.51
N PRO A 138 -15.05 -7.29 16.29
CA PRO A 138 -14.16 -6.83 15.22
C PRO A 138 -14.21 -5.33 14.99
N TRP A 139 -13.13 -4.77 14.42
CA TRP A 139 -13.06 -3.35 14.13
C TRP A 139 -14.20 -2.85 13.22
N ILE A 140 -14.63 -1.62 13.45
CA ILE A 140 -15.84 -1.02 12.84
C ILE A 140 -15.58 -0.08 11.67
N GLY A 141 -14.32 0.03 11.19
CA GLY A 141 -13.98 0.77 9.96
C GLY A 141 -13.16 2.03 10.16
N GLY A 142 -12.43 2.35 9.10
CA GLY A 142 -11.39 3.39 9.10
C GLY A 142 -10.09 2.90 9.72
N SER A 143 -9.09 3.77 9.82
CA SER A 143 -7.82 3.49 10.48
C SER A 143 -8.04 3.30 11.98
N PRO A 144 -7.73 2.13 12.57
CA PRO A 144 -7.96 1.90 14.00
C PRO A 144 -7.04 2.76 14.87
N PHE A 145 -5.81 2.97 14.45
CA PHE A 145 -4.79 3.70 15.19
C PHE A 145 -4.22 4.84 14.35
N PRO A 146 -4.93 5.98 14.20
CA PRO A 146 -4.42 7.11 13.42
C PRO A 146 -3.20 7.80 14.06
N ASP A 147 -2.90 7.50 15.33
CA ASP A 147 -1.69 7.88 16.04
C ASP A 147 -1.08 6.65 16.74
N PRO A 148 -0.47 5.72 15.98
CA PRO A 148 0.04 4.49 16.54
C PRO A 148 1.23 4.74 17.47
N GLN A 149 1.18 4.13 18.66
CA GLN A 149 2.23 4.22 19.66
C GLN A 149 3.23 3.05 19.54
N THR A 150 2.82 1.99 18.90
CA THR A 150 3.63 0.77 18.69
C THR A 150 3.73 0.41 17.22
N GLY A 151 4.75 -0.37 16.86
CA GLY A 151 4.89 -0.88 15.50
C GLY A 151 3.75 -1.81 15.10
N LEU A 152 3.17 -2.54 16.05
CA LEU A 152 2.00 -3.40 15.80
C LEU A 152 0.77 -2.57 15.45
N GLU A 153 0.48 -1.51 16.18
CA GLU A 153 -0.63 -0.60 15.87
C GLU A 153 -0.46 0.06 14.49
N ALA A 154 0.76 0.47 14.15
CA ALA A 154 1.05 1.03 12.83
C ALA A 154 0.77 0.00 11.71
N PHE A 155 1.18 -1.25 11.91
CA PHE A 155 0.95 -2.33 10.95
C PHE A 155 -0.51 -2.75 10.87
N ALA A 156 -1.25 -2.70 11.97
CA ALA A 156 -2.67 -3.03 12.03
C ALA A 156 -3.51 -2.13 11.11
N ASN A 157 -3.16 -0.86 10.98
CA ASN A 157 -3.83 0.06 10.05
C ASN A 157 -3.77 -0.44 8.59
N MET A 158 -2.67 -1.07 8.19
CA MET A 158 -2.50 -1.61 6.83
C MET A 158 -3.20 -2.96 6.67
N THR A 159 -3.07 -3.83 7.65
CA THR A 159 -3.60 -5.20 7.58
C THR A 159 -5.11 -5.21 7.47
N LEU A 160 -5.81 -4.35 8.22
CA LEU A 160 -7.27 -4.35 8.26
C LEU A 160 -7.89 -3.84 6.98
N SER A 161 -7.28 -2.86 6.31
CA SER A 161 -7.82 -2.33 5.06
C SER A 161 -6.76 -1.59 4.24
N TRP A 162 -5.87 -2.33 3.59
CA TRP A 162 -4.87 -1.68 2.74
C TRP A 162 -5.49 -0.96 1.53
N GLY A 163 -6.51 -1.54 0.88
CA GLY A 163 -7.21 -0.97 -0.29
C GLY A 163 -8.23 0.10 0.07
N ARG A 164 -8.72 0.10 1.32
CA ARG A 164 -9.63 1.10 1.89
C ARG A 164 -11.00 1.21 1.24
N HIS A 165 -11.40 0.22 0.47
CA HIS A 165 -12.74 0.02 -0.05
C HIS A 165 -13.34 -1.22 0.60
N ASP A 166 -14.67 -1.25 0.75
CA ASP A 166 -15.36 -2.44 1.25
C ASP A 166 -15.22 -3.59 0.25
N THR A 167 -15.24 -3.25 -1.03
CA THR A 167 -14.99 -4.18 -2.14
C THR A 167 -14.18 -3.47 -3.22
N ALA A 168 -13.19 -4.15 -3.79
CA ALA A 168 -12.42 -3.64 -4.91
C ALA A 168 -12.16 -4.74 -5.93
N VAL A 169 -12.29 -4.40 -7.21
CA VAL A 169 -11.88 -5.19 -8.35
C VAL A 169 -10.85 -4.41 -9.13
N TYR A 170 -9.68 -4.97 -9.33
CA TYR A 170 -8.59 -4.31 -10.02
C TYR A 170 -8.22 -5.05 -11.30
N GLY A 171 -8.10 -4.33 -12.40
CA GLY A 171 -7.34 -4.74 -13.55
C GLY A 171 -5.86 -4.44 -13.34
N VAL A 172 -5.02 -5.43 -13.57
CA VAL A 172 -3.58 -5.31 -13.33
C VAL A 172 -2.80 -5.78 -14.54
N GLU A 173 -1.85 -4.97 -14.98
CA GLU A 173 -0.84 -5.34 -15.97
C GLU A 173 0.52 -5.43 -15.30
N ASP A 174 1.26 -6.48 -15.60
CA ASP A 174 2.55 -6.78 -15.00
C ASP A 174 3.59 -7.12 -16.07
N ASN A 175 4.81 -6.59 -15.89
CA ASN A 175 5.97 -6.94 -16.70
C ASN A 175 7.12 -7.32 -15.78
N ASP A 176 7.61 -8.54 -15.95
CA ASP A 176 8.76 -9.08 -15.24
C ASP A 176 10.03 -8.98 -16.08
N ILE A 177 11.01 -8.27 -15.55
CA ILE A 177 12.24 -7.92 -16.25
C ILE A 177 13.38 -8.73 -15.63
N GLY A 178 14.05 -9.51 -16.49
CA GLY A 178 15.19 -10.32 -16.13
C GLY A 178 16.48 -9.54 -15.91
N PRO A 179 17.55 -10.21 -15.42
CA PRO A 179 18.82 -9.57 -15.11
C PRO A 179 19.49 -8.86 -16.28
N ASP A 180 19.19 -9.27 -17.51
CA ASP A 180 19.72 -8.67 -18.75
C ASP A 180 18.89 -7.51 -19.27
N GLY A 181 17.80 -7.20 -18.56
CA GLY A 181 16.89 -6.10 -18.92
C GLY A 181 15.84 -6.51 -19.95
N ASP A 182 15.69 -7.80 -20.28
CA ASP A 182 14.60 -8.29 -21.14
C ASP A 182 13.31 -8.42 -20.33
N ILE A 183 12.19 -8.12 -20.95
CA ILE A 183 10.87 -8.49 -20.40
C ILE A 183 10.72 -9.99 -20.67
N GLU A 184 10.89 -10.80 -19.63
CA GLU A 184 10.79 -12.25 -19.71
C GLU A 184 9.34 -12.72 -19.67
N TYR A 185 8.50 -12.01 -18.89
CA TYR A 185 7.07 -12.31 -18.74
C TYR A 185 6.24 -11.03 -18.75
N SER A 186 5.02 -11.16 -19.27
CA SER A 186 4.01 -10.09 -19.23
C SER A 186 2.68 -10.73 -18.90
N TYR A 187 2.06 -10.28 -17.83
CA TYR A 187 0.80 -10.80 -17.33
C TYR A 187 -0.31 -9.75 -17.34
N GLN A 188 -1.53 -10.19 -17.59
CA GLN A 188 -2.73 -9.45 -17.23
C GLN A 188 -3.54 -10.28 -16.27
N LEU A 189 -3.98 -9.68 -15.19
CA LEU A 189 -4.71 -10.37 -14.15
C LEU A 189 -5.81 -9.50 -13.55
N GLY A 190 -6.83 -10.16 -13.04
CA GLY A 190 -7.82 -9.55 -12.17
C GLY A 190 -7.47 -9.83 -10.72
N TRP A 191 -7.72 -8.86 -9.89
CA TRP A 191 -7.67 -9.00 -8.46
C TRP A 191 -8.94 -8.45 -7.85
N CYS A 192 -9.57 -9.25 -7.01
CA CYS A 192 -10.75 -8.83 -6.28
C CYS A 192 -10.56 -9.08 -4.78
N GLU A 193 -11.00 -8.16 -3.97
CA GLU A 193 -11.16 -8.37 -2.54
C GLU A 193 -12.47 -7.78 -2.03
N LYS A 194 -13.01 -8.41 -0.99
CA LYS A 194 -14.17 -7.95 -0.24
C LYS A 194 -13.90 -8.13 1.23
N ASN A 195 -13.92 -7.01 1.95
CA ASN A 195 -13.88 -7.02 3.41
C ASN A 195 -15.20 -7.56 3.97
N THR A 196 -15.14 -8.20 5.12
CA THR A 196 -16.31 -8.75 5.82
C THR A 196 -16.58 -8.03 7.13
N VAL A 197 -15.59 -7.28 7.58
CA VAL A 197 -15.64 -6.42 8.78
C VAL A 197 -15.02 -5.07 8.44
N ALA A 198 -15.17 -4.12 9.30
CA ALA A 198 -14.67 -2.76 9.15
C ALA A 198 -15.22 -2.07 7.88
N LEU A 199 -16.43 -2.41 7.47
CA LEU A 199 -17.10 -1.85 6.31
C LEU A 199 -17.44 -0.37 6.56
N VAL A 200 -17.15 0.47 5.57
CA VAL A 200 -17.30 1.94 5.71
C VAL A 200 -18.38 2.51 4.79
N SER A 201 -18.66 1.83 3.68
CA SER A 201 -19.66 2.24 2.68
C SER A 201 -20.95 1.40 2.76
N ASN A 202 -20.96 0.31 3.56
CA ASN A 202 -22.10 -0.57 3.70
C ASN A 202 -23.23 0.09 4.51
N PRO A 203 -24.46 0.24 3.97
CA PRO A 203 -25.58 0.85 4.69
C PRO A 203 -26.08 0.02 5.89
N ASP A 204 -25.85 -1.30 5.89
CA ASP A 204 -26.30 -2.23 6.93
C ASP A 204 -25.36 -2.29 8.14
N GLY A 205 -24.26 -1.53 8.12
CA GLY A 205 -23.32 -1.43 9.22
C GLY A 205 -21.93 -1.99 8.92
N PRO A 206 -21.06 -2.08 9.94
CA PRO A 206 -19.65 -2.37 9.74
C PRO A 206 -19.32 -3.84 9.51
N TYR A 207 -20.30 -4.72 9.47
CA TYR A 207 -20.12 -6.16 9.34
C TYR A 207 -20.97 -6.75 8.23
N TRP A 208 -20.43 -7.76 7.55
CA TRP A 208 -21.22 -8.63 6.70
C TRP A 208 -21.72 -9.80 7.53
N GLU A 209 -23.01 -9.83 7.78
CA GLU A 209 -23.67 -10.79 8.68
C GLU A 209 -23.28 -12.24 8.35
N GLY A 210 -22.89 -12.98 9.38
CA GLY A 210 -22.44 -14.38 9.28
C GLY A 210 -21.01 -14.57 8.79
N HIS A 211 -20.25 -13.49 8.56
CA HIS A 211 -18.86 -13.53 8.08
C HIS A 211 -17.89 -12.80 9.02
N GLU A 212 -18.29 -12.45 10.22
CA GLU A 212 -17.51 -11.62 11.16
C GLU A 212 -16.26 -12.33 11.70
N ASP A 213 -16.19 -13.65 11.56
CA ASP A 213 -15.01 -14.48 11.89
C ASP A 213 -13.90 -14.35 10.82
N LYS A 214 -14.19 -13.66 9.73
CA LYS A 214 -13.26 -13.42 8.63
C LYS A 214 -12.86 -11.95 8.58
N LEU A 215 -11.71 -11.69 7.97
CA LEU A 215 -11.26 -10.34 7.66
C LEU A 215 -11.68 -9.94 6.25
N ARG A 216 -11.44 -10.83 5.28
CA ARG A 216 -11.76 -10.60 3.86
C ARG A 216 -11.72 -11.87 3.04
N TYR A 217 -12.36 -11.82 1.88
CA TYR A 217 -12.14 -12.70 0.76
C TYR A 217 -11.27 -12.00 -0.29
N GLN A 218 -10.35 -12.72 -0.91
CA GLN A 218 -9.44 -12.16 -1.89
C GLN A 218 -9.19 -13.19 -3.00
N ALA A 219 -9.35 -12.80 -4.25
CA ALA A 219 -9.05 -13.65 -5.39
C ALA A 219 -8.13 -12.96 -6.38
N VAL A 220 -7.27 -13.75 -7.01
CA VAL A 220 -6.42 -13.34 -8.14
C VAL A 220 -6.62 -14.35 -9.25
N TRP A 221 -6.78 -13.89 -10.49
CA TRP A 221 -6.86 -14.77 -11.66
C TRP A 221 -6.18 -14.13 -12.87
N PHE A 222 -5.50 -14.95 -13.64
CA PHE A 222 -4.77 -14.51 -14.83
C PHE A 222 -5.68 -14.55 -16.06
N THR A 223 -5.69 -13.47 -16.83
CA THR A 223 -6.46 -13.32 -18.05
C THR A 223 -5.58 -13.40 -19.32
N ALA A 224 -4.29 -13.19 -19.18
CA ALA A 224 -3.25 -13.32 -20.19
C ALA A 224 -1.87 -13.54 -19.56
N PRO A 225 -0.92 -14.17 -20.29
CA PRO A 225 -1.03 -14.81 -21.60
C PRO A 225 -1.74 -16.18 -21.53
N ASN A 226 -1.90 -16.86 -22.67
CA ASN A 226 -2.69 -18.09 -22.76
C ASN A 226 -2.16 -19.27 -21.92
N ASP A 227 -0.87 -19.33 -21.65
CA ASP A 227 -0.22 -20.39 -20.85
C ASP A 227 -0.59 -20.34 -19.36
N VAL A 228 -0.91 -19.16 -18.82
CA VAL A 228 -1.37 -18.98 -17.43
C VAL A 228 -2.85 -18.60 -17.33
N LYS A 229 -3.49 -18.29 -18.46
CA LYS A 229 -4.91 -17.88 -18.50
C LYS A 229 -5.79 -18.90 -17.78
N GLY A 230 -6.62 -18.38 -16.87
CA GLY A 230 -7.53 -19.20 -16.07
C GLY A 230 -6.91 -19.74 -14.77
N THR A 231 -5.59 -19.62 -14.57
CA THR A 231 -5.01 -19.85 -13.25
C THR A 231 -5.62 -18.86 -12.27
N SER A 232 -6.21 -19.36 -11.19
CA SER A 232 -6.90 -18.50 -10.22
C SER A 232 -6.72 -19.00 -8.79
N PHE A 233 -6.67 -18.07 -7.86
CA PHE A 233 -6.47 -18.31 -6.44
C PHE A 233 -7.49 -17.55 -5.62
N LEU A 234 -7.99 -18.18 -4.55
CA LEU A 234 -8.87 -17.58 -3.57
C LEU A 234 -8.27 -17.74 -2.18
N ASN A 235 -8.04 -16.64 -1.51
CA ASN A 235 -7.67 -16.57 -0.09
C ASN A 235 -8.88 -16.16 0.74
N ILE A 236 -9.16 -16.91 1.79
CA ILE A 236 -10.19 -16.56 2.80
C ILE A 236 -9.45 -16.23 4.08
N TRP A 237 -9.33 -14.93 4.38
CA TRP A 237 -8.59 -14.43 5.51
C TRP A 237 -9.43 -14.53 6.77
N LYS A 238 -8.82 -15.02 7.86
CA LYS A 238 -9.44 -15.05 9.18
C LYS A 238 -9.35 -13.69 9.84
N TYR A 239 -10.29 -13.36 10.71
CA TYR A 239 -10.16 -12.18 11.56
C TYR A 239 -9.04 -12.35 12.58
N ASP A 240 -8.89 -13.55 13.15
CA ASP A 240 -7.75 -13.88 14.00
C ASP A 240 -6.45 -13.89 13.18
N GLN A 241 -5.66 -12.87 13.37
CA GLN A 241 -4.43 -12.65 12.63
C GLN A 241 -3.27 -13.57 13.04
N ARG A 242 -3.49 -14.51 13.97
CA ARG A 242 -2.57 -15.63 14.26
C ARG A 242 -2.74 -16.78 13.26
N GLU A 243 -3.88 -16.81 12.55
CA GLU A 243 -4.22 -17.86 11.62
C GLU A 243 -3.89 -17.48 10.17
N PHE A 244 -3.35 -18.45 9.44
CA PHE A 244 -3.16 -18.27 8.00
C PHE A 244 -4.50 -18.33 7.24
N PRO A 245 -4.63 -17.61 6.12
CA PRO A 245 -5.81 -17.69 5.29
C PRO A 245 -5.96 -19.11 4.69
N ASP A 246 -7.20 -19.53 4.45
CA ASP A 246 -7.45 -20.69 3.61
C ASP A 246 -7.17 -20.33 2.15
N LEU A 247 -6.28 -21.08 1.48
CA LEU A 247 -5.91 -20.87 0.08
C LEU A 247 -6.46 -21.99 -0.80
N PHE A 248 -7.28 -21.60 -1.75
CA PHE A 248 -7.77 -22.47 -2.82
C PHE A 248 -7.22 -21.99 -4.17
N GLY A 249 -6.91 -22.90 -5.06
CA GLY A 249 -6.47 -22.53 -6.40
C GLY A 249 -7.08 -23.46 -7.45
N TYR A 250 -7.41 -22.88 -8.59
CA TYR A 250 -7.74 -23.60 -9.81
C TYR A 250 -6.59 -23.45 -10.81
N LEU A 251 -6.06 -24.57 -11.22
CA LEU A 251 -5.03 -24.63 -12.27
C LEU A 251 -5.65 -25.34 -13.48
N PRO A 252 -5.75 -24.71 -14.66
CA PRO A 252 -6.40 -25.28 -15.84
C PRO A 252 -5.90 -26.67 -16.22
N ALA A 253 -4.60 -26.92 -16.06
CA ALA A 253 -4.00 -28.22 -16.32
C ALA A 253 -4.61 -29.36 -15.48
N PHE A 254 -5.09 -29.08 -14.27
CA PHE A 254 -5.71 -30.08 -13.39
C PHE A 254 -7.25 -30.08 -13.46
N LYS A 255 -7.87 -29.10 -14.09
CA LYS A 255 -9.33 -28.93 -14.24
C LYS A 255 -10.14 -29.07 -12.94
N ARG A 256 -9.53 -28.75 -11.80
CA ARG A 256 -10.16 -28.82 -10.47
C ARG A 256 -9.56 -27.83 -9.49
N VAL A 257 -10.39 -27.38 -8.55
CA VAL A 257 -9.93 -26.58 -7.42
C VAL A 257 -9.21 -27.49 -6.41
N ARG A 258 -8.12 -27.02 -5.85
CA ARG A 258 -7.36 -27.64 -4.76
C ARG A 258 -7.14 -26.67 -3.63
N ARG A 259 -7.08 -27.17 -2.41
CA ARG A 259 -6.59 -26.39 -1.26
C ARG A 259 -5.06 -26.50 -1.25
N PHE A 260 -4.39 -25.37 -1.07
CA PHE A 260 -2.93 -25.29 -1.00
C PHE A 260 -2.46 -25.07 0.44
N PRO A 261 -1.24 -25.50 0.79
CA PRO A 261 -0.61 -25.13 2.04
C PRO A 261 -0.45 -23.61 2.13
N THR A 262 -0.79 -23.03 3.28
CA THR A 262 -0.82 -21.58 3.46
C THR A 262 0.39 -21.02 4.16
N ASN A 263 1.29 -21.88 4.63
CA ASN A 263 2.57 -21.53 5.25
C ASN A 263 3.72 -21.35 4.24
N GLN A 264 3.52 -21.68 2.97
CA GLN A 264 4.49 -21.48 1.87
C GLN A 264 4.24 -20.12 1.22
N ARG A 265 4.59 -19.04 1.91
CA ARG A 265 4.28 -17.68 1.47
C ARG A 265 5.47 -16.92 0.89
N PHE A 266 6.66 -17.53 0.93
CA PHE A 266 7.90 -16.95 0.41
C PHE A 266 8.27 -17.53 -0.97
N GLU A 267 7.28 -17.72 -1.80
CA GLU A 267 7.44 -18.19 -3.18
C GLU A 267 6.68 -17.26 -4.13
N PRO A 268 7.17 -17.05 -5.36
CA PRO A 268 6.47 -16.28 -6.37
C PRO A 268 5.17 -16.99 -6.77
N LEU A 269 4.12 -16.20 -7.05
CA LEU A 269 2.82 -16.74 -7.46
C LEU A 269 2.88 -17.38 -8.85
N VAL A 270 3.61 -16.77 -9.76
CA VAL A 270 3.88 -17.23 -11.13
C VAL A 270 5.34 -16.97 -11.48
N PRO A 271 5.91 -17.62 -12.52
CA PRO A 271 7.28 -17.40 -12.96
C PRO A 271 7.54 -15.91 -13.26
N GLY A 272 8.73 -15.43 -12.90
CA GLY A 272 9.20 -14.07 -13.20
C GLY A 272 8.88 -13.04 -12.13
N ILE A 273 7.74 -13.11 -11.45
CA ILE A 273 7.36 -12.17 -10.40
C ILE A 273 8.42 -12.16 -9.29
N THR A 274 8.93 -10.96 -8.98
CA THR A 274 10.02 -10.78 -8.03
C THR A 274 9.57 -10.68 -6.57
N PHE A 275 8.28 -10.60 -6.29
CA PHE A 275 7.76 -10.58 -4.92
C PHE A 275 7.11 -11.90 -4.54
N PHE A 276 6.99 -12.15 -3.25
CA PHE A 276 6.32 -13.31 -2.68
C PHE A 276 4.90 -12.95 -2.21
N LEU A 277 4.10 -13.98 -1.93
CA LEU A 277 2.79 -13.76 -1.30
C LEU A 277 2.89 -12.98 0.02
N SER A 278 3.97 -13.20 0.80
CA SER A 278 4.24 -12.46 2.04
C SER A 278 4.60 -10.98 1.82
N ASP A 279 4.94 -10.61 0.60
CA ASP A 279 5.30 -9.24 0.24
C ASP A 279 4.12 -8.47 -0.34
N ALA A 280 3.14 -9.18 -0.87
CA ALA A 280 2.00 -8.54 -1.51
C ALA A 280 1.33 -7.54 -0.54
N TRP A 281 0.91 -6.42 -1.08
CA TRP A 281 0.06 -5.42 -0.43
C TRP A 281 0.60 -4.85 0.88
N GLY A 282 1.87 -4.75 1.02
CA GLY A 282 2.49 -4.17 2.21
C GLY A 282 2.34 -4.99 3.49
N ALA A 283 1.17 -5.49 3.82
CA ALA A 283 0.96 -6.39 4.95
C ALA A 283 1.30 -7.85 4.59
N GLY A 284 0.83 -8.33 3.44
CA GLY A 284 1.16 -9.63 2.85
C GLY A 284 0.71 -10.85 3.63
N ASP A 285 0.94 -10.87 4.92
CA ASP A 285 0.65 -11.97 5.84
C ASP A 285 -0.25 -11.50 6.99
N PRO A 286 -0.95 -12.43 7.68
CA PRO A 286 -1.61 -12.10 8.93
C PRO A 286 -0.61 -11.48 9.90
N MET A 287 -0.95 -10.31 10.46
CA MET A 287 0.01 -9.48 11.19
C MET A 287 0.65 -10.17 12.40
N LEU A 288 -0.05 -11.10 13.06
CA LEU A 288 0.46 -11.81 14.22
C LEU A 288 1.30 -13.06 13.88
N THR A 289 1.46 -13.37 12.60
CA THR A 289 2.48 -14.31 12.11
C THR A 289 3.84 -13.64 11.94
N TRP A 290 3.87 -12.32 11.97
CA TRP A 290 5.04 -11.48 12.16
C TRP A 290 5.07 -10.97 13.61
N GLY A 291 6.23 -10.53 14.08
CA GLY A 291 6.38 -10.04 15.44
C GLY A 291 7.59 -9.13 15.59
N ASN A 292 7.98 -8.86 16.85
CA ASN A 292 9.07 -7.96 17.17
C ASN A 292 8.92 -6.58 16.49
N TYR A 293 7.67 -6.15 16.37
CA TYR A 293 7.32 -4.87 15.75
C TYR A 293 7.97 -3.70 16.50
N LYS A 294 8.68 -2.86 15.77
CA LYS A 294 9.37 -1.67 16.34
C LYS A 294 9.22 -0.48 15.42
N ILE A 295 8.90 0.67 15.98
CA ILE A 295 9.10 1.95 15.32
C ILE A 295 10.57 2.32 15.51
N VAL A 296 11.36 2.22 14.43
CA VAL A 296 12.81 2.44 14.46
C VAL A 296 13.20 3.85 14.01
N GLY A 297 12.25 4.58 13.44
CA GLY A 297 12.45 5.95 13.00
C GLY A 297 11.13 6.66 12.74
N ARG A 298 11.20 7.98 12.76
CA ARG A 298 10.12 8.89 12.42
C ARG A 298 10.72 10.13 11.78
N GLY A 299 10.25 10.56 10.62
CA GLY A 299 10.81 11.70 9.93
C GLY A 299 10.23 11.94 8.55
N PRO A 300 10.69 12.98 7.86
CA PRO A 300 10.31 13.24 6.49
C PRO A 300 10.82 12.13 5.57
N PHE A 301 10.08 11.90 4.49
CA PHE A 301 10.41 10.91 3.48
C PHE A 301 9.99 11.38 2.09
N LEU A 302 10.78 11.08 1.08
CA LEU A 302 10.42 11.33 -0.31
C LEU A 302 9.79 10.08 -0.89
N GLY A 303 8.48 10.14 -1.15
CA GLY A 303 7.70 8.96 -1.52
C GLY A 303 6.58 9.24 -2.52
N SER A 304 6.02 8.16 -3.04
CA SER A 304 5.04 8.13 -4.14
C SER A 304 3.59 8.22 -3.64
N GLN A 305 3.27 9.26 -2.86
CA GLN A 305 1.90 9.55 -2.43
C GLN A 305 1.25 10.60 -3.34
N SER A 306 -0.05 10.44 -3.62
CA SER A 306 -0.82 11.36 -4.46
C SER A 306 -0.12 11.73 -5.78
N GLY A 307 0.55 10.75 -6.37
CA GLY A 307 1.15 10.91 -7.68
C GLY A 307 0.11 11.19 -8.77
N THR A 308 0.57 11.60 -9.95
CA THR A 308 -0.32 11.90 -11.06
C THR A 308 -1.11 10.67 -11.50
N TRP A 309 -2.44 10.78 -11.50
CA TRP A 309 -3.30 9.79 -12.13
C TRP A 309 -3.20 9.88 -13.66
N HIS A 310 -3.16 8.73 -14.32
CA HIS A 310 -3.05 8.61 -15.78
C HIS A 310 -4.40 8.31 -16.43
N GLY A 311 -5.49 8.86 -15.89
CA GLY A 311 -6.85 8.64 -16.41
C GLY A 311 -7.12 9.17 -17.81
N ASP A 312 -6.27 10.07 -18.32
CA ASP A 312 -6.28 10.61 -19.68
C ASP A 312 -5.46 9.76 -20.68
N GLU A 313 -4.75 8.74 -20.21
CA GLU A 313 -4.06 7.79 -21.06
C GLU A 313 -4.91 6.53 -21.30
N ASP A 314 -4.73 5.90 -22.46
CA ASP A 314 -5.41 4.66 -22.80
C ASP A 314 -5.18 3.62 -21.70
N ASN A 315 -6.28 3.05 -21.18
CA ASN A 315 -6.26 2.03 -20.13
C ASN A 315 -5.49 2.44 -18.85
N TRP A 316 -5.36 3.74 -18.56
CA TRP A 316 -4.57 4.30 -17.46
C TRP A 316 -3.08 3.92 -17.49
N SER A 317 -2.57 3.64 -18.68
CA SER A 317 -1.21 3.12 -18.86
C SER A 317 -0.15 4.14 -18.46
N LYS A 318 0.88 3.67 -17.77
CA LYS A 318 2.11 4.39 -17.46
C LYS A 318 3.27 4.04 -18.40
N ASP A 319 3.04 3.19 -19.39
CA ASP A 319 4.08 2.69 -20.30
C ASP A 319 4.53 3.73 -21.36
N LYS A 320 3.87 4.88 -21.44
CA LYS A 320 4.19 5.93 -22.41
C LYS A 320 5.62 6.47 -22.26
N VAL A 321 6.10 6.57 -21.04
CA VAL A 321 7.46 7.02 -20.72
C VAL A 321 8.10 6.04 -19.74
N LEU A 322 8.99 5.21 -20.27
CA LEU A 322 9.79 4.28 -19.50
C LEU A 322 11.25 4.71 -19.49
N HIS A 323 11.99 4.34 -18.46
CA HIS A 323 13.41 4.67 -18.35
C HIS A 323 14.17 3.72 -17.43
N GLY A 324 15.49 3.86 -17.43
CA GLY A 324 16.40 3.15 -16.53
C GLY A 324 16.46 1.64 -16.76
N GLY A 325 17.34 0.99 -16.02
CA GLY A 325 17.72 -0.39 -16.26
C GLY A 325 18.61 -0.54 -17.50
N LYS A 326 19.04 -1.78 -17.77
CA LYS A 326 19.98 -2.06 -18.89
C LYS A 326 19.41 -1.70 -20.27
N LYS A 327 18.08 -1.78 -20.45
CA LYS A 327 17.40 -1.53 -21.73
C LYS A 327 16.48 -0.31 -21.72
N GLY A 328 16.53 0.50 -20.68
CA GLY A 328 15.82 1.78 -20.61
C GLY A 328 14.32 1.67 -20.36
N HIS A 329 13.83 0.57 -19.76
CA HIS A 329 12.39 0.38 -19.56
C HIS A 329 11.97 -0.25 -18.21
N ASN A 330 12.87 -0.21 -17.21
CA ASN A 330 12.53 -0.80 -15.91
C ASN A 330 11.52 0.02 -15.13
N PHE A 331 11.56 1.34 -15.23
CA PHE A 331 10.78 2.23 -14.37
C PHE A 331 9.75 3.02 -15.15
N PHE A 332 8.56 3.17 -14.57
CA PHE A 332 7.62 4.21 -14.97
C PHE A 332 8.17 5.59 -14.63
N GLU A 333 7.78 6.62 -15.37
CA GLU A 333 7.91 7.99 -14.90
C GLU A 333 6.90 8.21 -13.78
N VAL A 334 7.39 8.57 -12.59
CA VAL A 334 6.58 8.70 -11.37
C VAL A 334 6.87 10.00 -10.66
N ASP A 335 5.85 10.48 -9.94
CA ASP A 335 5.94 11.65 -9.09
C ASP A 335 6.17 11.22 -7.65
N PHE A 336 7.18 11.82 -7.01
CA PHE A 336 7.39 11.73 -5.57
C PHE A 336 7.17 13.08 -4.93
N GLN A 337 6.66 13.07 -3.73
CA GLN A 337 6.51 14.27 -2.92
C GLN A 337 7.22 14.11 -1.58
N LEU A 338 7.56 15.23 -0.98
CA LEU A 338 8.00 15.25 0.42
C LEU A 338 6.82 14.88 1.31
N CYS A 339 6.83 13.66 1.87
CA CYS A 339 5.92 13.26 2.93
C CYS A 339 6.43 13.89 4.23
N PRO A 340 5.67 14.76 4.90
CA PRO A 340 6.16 15.50 6.06
C PRO A 340 6.66 14.61 7.19
N GLU A 341 5.98 13.47 7.34
CA GLU A 341 6.24 12.54 8.42
C GLU A 341 5.84 11.11 8.03
N VAL A 342 6.79 10.19 8.15
CA VAL A 342 6.56 8.76 8.05
C VAL A 342 7.03 8.05 9.30
N LEU A 343 6.37 6.94 9.64
CA LEU A 343 6.88 5.98 10.59
C LEU A 343 7.71 4.95 9.84
N VAL A 344 8.88 4.63 10.38
CA VAL A 344 9.71 3.53 9.91
C VAL A 344 9.51 2.36 10.85
N VAL A 345 8.86 1.31 10.37
CA VAL A 345 8.49 0.16 11.18
C VAL A 345 9.26 -1.07 10.72
N GLU A 346 9.85 -1.78 11.67
CA GLU A 346 10.46 -3.10 11.43
C GLU A 346 9.60 -4.21 12.04
N ALA A 347 9.58 -5.36 11.36
CA ALA A 347 8.95 -6.60 11.84
C ALA A 347 9.76 -7.82 11.39
N GLU A 348 9.66 -8.92 12.16
CA GLU A 348 10.33 -10.19 11.91
C GLU A 348 9.31 -11.31 11.67
N PRO A 349 9.58 -12.27 10.76
CA PRO A 349 8.64 -13.33 10.40
C PRO A 349 8.63 -14.48 11.42
N ILE A 350 8.16 -14.22 12.64
CA ILE A 350 8.21 -15.18 13.78
C ILE A 350 7.39 -16.46 13.55
N GLY A 351 6.32 -16.38 12.77
CA GLY A 351 5.48 -17.54 12.41
C GLY A 351 6.08 -18.41 11.29
N PHE A 352 7.28 -18.06 10.77
CA PHE A 352 7.90 -18.70 9.63
C PHE A 352 9.34 -19.13 9.91
N PRO A 353 9.57 -20.27 10.58
CA PRO A 353 10.92 -20.69 11.01
C PRO A 353 11.94 -20.83 9.88
N ARG A 354 11.46 -21.01 8.64
CA ARG A 354 12.29 -21.17 7.44
C ARG A 354 12.21 -20.00 6.48
N ALA A 355 11.67 -18.86 6.89
CA ALA A 355 11.61 -17.68 6.05
C ALA A 355 13.00 -17.32 5.49
N PRO A 356 13.13 -17.01 4.20
CA PRO A 356 14.36 -16.48 3.63
C PRO A 356 14.62 -15.03 4.06
N VAL A 357 13.59 -14.35 4.53
CA VAL A 357 13.59 -12.97 5.04
C VAL A 357 13.90 -13.00 6.54
N SER A 358 14.85 -12.18 7.00
CA SER A 358 15.11 -11.96 8.42
C SER A 358 14.22 -10.89 9.03
N LYS A 359 13.96 -9.82 8.28
CA LYS A 359 13.05 -8.73 8.67
C LYS A 359 12.55 -7.94 7.47
N LYS A 360 11.47 -7.21 7.68
CA LYS A 360 10.91 -6.20 6.79
C LYS A 360 11.02 -4.83 7.46
N ARG A 361 11.33 -3.79 6.68
CA ARG A 361 11.28 -2.39 7.10
C ARG A 361 10.36 -1.63 6.17
N ALA A 362 9.30 -1.04 6.72
CA ALA A 362 8.27 -0.33 5.97
C ALA A 362 8.26 1.16 6.32
N TRP A 363 7.91 1.99 5.34
CA TRP A 363 7.66 3.43 5.50
C TRP A 363 6.16 3.67 5.40
N ILE A 364 5.58 4.15 6.51
CA ILE A 364 4.14 4.37 6.66
C ILE A 364 3.88 5.86 6.78
N ASP A 365 3.17 6.44 5.83
CA ASP A 365 2.82 7.86 5.85
C ASP A 365 1.81 8.14 6.96
N VAL A 366 2.18 9.03 7.88
CA VAL A 366 1.35 9.37 9.06
C VAL A 366 0.04 10.06 8.65
N ARG A 367 0.03 10.76 7.51
CA ARG A 367 -1.17 11.48 7.05
C ARG A 367 -2.34 10.53 6.76
N ASN A 368 -2.03 9.29 6.36
CA ASN A 368 -3.07 8.34 5.95
C ASN A 368 -2.79 6.89 6.34
N MET A 369 -1.72 6.60 7.07
CA MET A 369 -1.31 5.25 7.44
C MET A 369 -1.12 4.29 6.25
N ALA A 370 -0.85 4.83 5.05
CA ALA A 370 -0.51 4.01 3.90
C ALA A 370 0.96 3.58 3.94
N ASN A 371 1.20 2.33 3.58
CA ASN A 371 2.55 1.84 3.32
C ASN A 371 2.99 2.28 1.92
N ILE A 372 3.90 3.24 1.84
CA ILE A 372 4.41 3.78 0.58
C ILE A 372 5.62 3.03 0.04
N GLY A 373 6.14 2.09 0.82
CA GLY A 373 7.21 1.21 0.40
C GLY A 373 7.79 0.44 1.56
N TYR A 374 8.43 -0.68 1.25
CA TYR A 374 9.23 -1.42 2.22
C TYR A 374 10.42 -2.10 1.55
N VAL A 375 11.39 -2.47 2.38
CA VAL A 375 12.50 -3.33 1.99
C VAL A 375 12.54 -4.55 2.89
N THR A 376 13.05 -5.66 2.35
CA THR A 376 13.33 -6.87 3.11
C THR A 376 14.82 -7.11 3.20
N PHE A 377 15.21 -7.82 4.24
CA PHE A 377 16.58 -8.25 4.47
C PHE A 377 16.64 -9.78 4.44
N ASP A 378 17.69 -10.32 3.86
CA ASP A 378 17.91 -11.77 3.82
C ASP A 378 18.31 -12.32 5.21
N ARG A 379 18.54 -13.62 5.32
CA ARG A 379 18.95 -14.27 6.58
C ARG A 379 20.27 -13.80 7.14
N ARG A 380 21.15 -13.20 6.32
CA ARG A 380 22.40 -12.61 6.75
C ARG A 380 22.23 -11.17 7.22
N GLY A 381 21.02 -10.62 7.08
CA GLY A 381 20.73 -9.23 7.38
C GLY A 381 21.16 -8.27 6.27
N GLU A 382 21.45 -8.80 5.06
CA GLU A 382 21.78 -7.99 3.90
C GLU A 382 20.49 -7.50 3.21
N LEU A 383 20.52 -6.29 2.67
CA LEU A 383 19.42 -5.72 1.91
C LEU A 383 19.14 -6.58 0.68
N TRP A 384 17.86 -6.90 0.45
CA TRP A 384 17.51 -7.87 -0.57
C TRP A 384 16.48 -7.34 -1.57
N ARG A 385 15.26 -7.03 -1.12
CA ARG A 385 14.18 -6.65 -2.05
C ARG A 385 13.46 -5.39 -1.59
N SER A 386 12.94 -4.64 -2.56
CA SER A 386 12.01 -3.54 -2.31
C SER A 386 10.64 -3.84 -2.93
N PHE A 387 9.66 -3.21 -2.35
CA PHE A 387 8.30 -3.12 -2.86
C PHE A 387 7.83 -1.67 -2.65
N GLU A 388 7.71 -0.94 -3.73
CA GLU A 388 7.27 0.46 -3.73
C GLU A 388 5.88 0.52 -4.34
N THR A 389 4.95 1.16 -3.64
CA THR A 389 3.58 1.36 -4.10
C THR A 389 3.33 2.84 -4.28
N GLY A 390 2.94 3.24 -5.48
CA GLY A 390 2.39 4.58 -5.74
C GLY A 390 0.90 4.60 -5.47
N PHE A 391 0.44 5.64 -4.78
CA PHE A 391 -0.98 5.89 -4.54
C PHE A 391 -1.39 7.20 -5.19
N THR A 392 -2.67 7.31 -5.56
CA THR A 392 -3.21 8.52 -6.15
C THR A 392 -4.70 8.66 -5.93
N GLN A 393 -5.17 9.89 -5.79
CA GLN A 393 -6.57 10.20 -6.05
C GLN A 393 -6.81 10.12 -7.56
N GLN A 394 -7.89 9.46 -7.98
CA GLN A 394 -8.20 9.27 -9.40
C GLN A 394 -8.86 10.52 -9.99
N LYS A 395 -8.08 11.59 -10.01
CA LYS A 395 -8.47 12.90 -10.54
C LYS A 395 -7.30 13.56 -11.26
N LYS A 396 -7.57 14.18 -12.43
CA LYS A 396 -6.62 14.98 -13.20
C LYS A 396 -7.37 16.11 -13.92
N GLY A 397 -7.24 17.35 -13.41
CA GLY A 397 -8.06 18.45 -13.90
C GLY A 397 -9.55 18.18 -13.71
N ASP A 398 -10.31 18.26 -14.79
CA ASP A 398 -11.76 17.99 -14.80
C ASP A 398 -12.09 16.49 -14.96
N LEU A 399 -11.11 15.67 -15.27
CA LEU A 399 -11.28 14.22 -15.39
C LEU A 399 -11.20 13.57 -14.02
N ALA A 400 -12.19 12.77 -13.66
CA ALA A 400 -12.16 11.99 -12.43
C ALA A 400 -12.93 10.66 -12.58
N ASN A 401 -12.46 9.64 -11.88
CA ASN A 401 -13.24 8.44 -11.57
C ASN A 401 -13.93 8.69 -10.22
N LEU A 402 -15.26 8.69 -10.21
CA LEU A 402 -16.03 9.10 -9.05
C LEU A 402 -16.74 7.92 -8.40
N ASP A 403 -16.80 7.96 -7.06
CA ASP A 403 -17.65 7.07 -6.27
C ASP A 403 -19.14 7.38 -6.48
N ALA A 404 -20.02 6.58 -5.91
CA ALA A 404 -21.48 6.77 -5.99
C ALA A 404 -21.98 8.10 -5.37
N LYS A 405 -21.17 8.77 -4.56
CA LYS A 405 -21.47 10.04 -3.90
C LYS A 405 -20.87 11.25 -4.62
N GLY A 406 -20.13 11.01 -5.72
CA GLY A 406 -19.50 12.05 -6.53
C GLY A 406 -18.12 12.49 -6.03
N ASN A 407 -17.49 11.76 -5.12
CA ASN A 407 -16.11 12.02 -4.70
C ASN A 407 -15.13 11.28 -5.61
N PRO A 408 -13.94 11.83 -5.88
CA PRO A 408 -12.90 11.10 -6.59
C PRO A 408 -12.46 9.86 -5.81
N GLU A 409 -12.33 8.74 -6.53
CA GLU A 409 -11.76 7.51 -5.97
C GLU A 409 -10.28 7.70 -5.63
N TRP A 410 -9.78 6.91 -4.69
CA TRP A 410 -8.38 6.85 -4.31
C TRP A 410 -7.92 5.39 -4.32
N SER A 411 -6.74 5.13 -4.90
CA SER A 411 -6.23 3.78 -4.99
C SER A 411 -4.71 3.76 -5.21
N TRP A 412 -4.12 2.57 -5.14
CA TRP A 412 -2.79 2.36 -5.71
C TRP A 412 -2.82 2.62 -7.22
N SER A 413 -1.69 2.97 -7.80
CA SER A 413 -1.56 3.29 -9.22
C SER A 413 -0.48 2.49 -9.92
N TYR A 414 0.57 2.11 -9.22
CA TYR A 414 1.63 1.24 -9.71
C TYR A 414 2.35 0.55 -8.55
N VAL A 415 3.10 -0.50 -8.89
CA VAL A 415 4.09 -1.11 -8.00
C VAL A 415 5.40 -1.29 -8.75
N HIS A 416 6.50 -0.99 -8.09
CA HIS A 416 7.84 -1.41 -8.47
C HIS A 416 8.39 -2.39 -7.43
N ALA A 417 8.63 -3.63 -7.83
CA ALA A 417 9.25 -4.64 -6.99
C ALA A 417 10.63 -5.03 -7.55
N HIS A 418 11.68 -4.92 -6.73
CA HIS A 418 13.05 -5.14 -7.16
C HIS A 418 13.78 -6.09 -6.22
N ASP A 419 14.28 -7.18 -6.77
CA ASP A 419 15.25 -8.06 -6.12
C ASP A 419 16.66 -7.66 -6.56
N ILE A 420 17.39 -6.96 -5.66
CA ILE A 420 18.71 -6.41 -5.98
C ILE A 420 19.81 -7.48 -6.01
N GLN A 421 19.60 -8.63 -5.38
CA GLN A 421 20.59 -9.72 -5.37
C GLN A 421 20.56 -10.52 -6.67
N THR A 422 19.38 -10.67 -7.29
CA THR A 422 19.21 -11.33 -8.59
C THR A 422 19.10 -10.34 -9.74
N ASN A 423 18.98 -9.04 -9.46
CA ASN A 423 18.72 -7.98 -10.41
C ASN A 423 17.46 -8.23 -11.27
N ARG A 424 16.43 -8.81 -10.65
CA ARG A 424 15.10 -9.01 -11.25
C ARG A 424 14.14 -7.92 -10.80
N PHE A 425 13.26 -7.53 -11.70
CA PHE A 425 12.35 -6.42 -11.47
C PHE A 425 10.95 -6.75 -11.97
N SER A 426 9.91 -6.49 -11.17
CA SER A 426 8.51 -6.55 -11.58
C SER A 426 7.89 -5.16 -11.54
N ARG A 427 7.10 -4.85 -12.56
CA ARG A 427 6.47 -3.56 -12.75
C ARG A 427 4.98 -3.73 -12.99
N PHE A 428 4.17 -3.29 -12.02
CA PHE A 428 2.71 -3.39 -12.07
C PHE A 428 2.08 -2.05 -12.38
N ASN A 429 1.17 -2.03 -13.34
CA ASN A 429 0.29 -0.92 -13.64
C ASN A 429 -1.14 -1.25 -13.21
N HIS A 430 -1.78 -0.33 -12.49
CA HIS A 430 -3.21 -0.39 -12.22
C HIS A 430 -3.93 0.04 -13.50
N ALA A 431 -4.58 -0.90 -14.17
CA ALA A 431 -5.23 -0.70 -15.44
C ALA A 431 -6.74 -0.45 -15.28
N GLN A 432 -7.33 0.30 -16.19
CA GLN A 432 -8.78 0.48 -16.23
C GLN A 432 -9.49 -0.83 -16.54
N SER A 433 -8.89 -1.67 -17.40
CA SER A 433 -9.42 -2.97 -17.78
C SER A 433 -8.30 -3.91 -18.20
N VAL A 434 -8.60 -5.22 -18.19
CA VAL A 434 -7.71 -6.26 -18.71
C VAL A 434 -8.46 -7.20 -19.66
N LYS A 435 -7.72 -8.04 -20.38
CA LYS A 435 -8.30 -9.04 -21.30
C LYS A 435 -9.39 -9.85 -20.61
N GLY A 436 -10.42 -10.19 -21.35
CA GLY A 436 -11.61 -10.89 -20.83
C GLY A 436 -12.72 -9.96 -20.34
N GLY A 437 -12.55 -8.64 -20.48
CA GLY A 437 -13.59 -7.64 -20.19
C GLY A 437 -13.71 -7.25 -18.72
N LEU A 438 -12.74 -7.65 -17.89
CA LEU A 438 -12.68 -7.20 -16.51
C LEU A 438 -12.33 -5.71 -16.46
N LYS A 439 -13.07 -4.96 -15.65
CA LYS A 439 -12.83 -3.55 -15.37
C LYS A 439 -12.47 -3.34 -13.90
N THR A 440 -11.70 -2.30 -13.64
CA THR A 440 -11.50 -1.81 -12.29
C THR A 440 -12.78 -1.15 -11.79
N GLU A 441 -13.26 -1.61 -10.63
CA GLU A 441 -14.51 -1.15 -9.99
C GLU A 441 -14.36 -1.21 -8.47
N PHE A 442 -15.02 -0.29 -7.77
CA PHE A 442 -15.03 -0.23 -6.31
C PHE A 442 -16.45 -0.37 -5.75
N ASN A 443 -16.57 -0.96 -4.59
CA ASN A 443 -17.81 -1.12 -3.81
C ASN A 443 -18.97 -1.73 -4.60
N THR A 444 -18.68 -2.72 -5.47
CA THR A 444 -19.69 -3.45 -6.23
C THR A 444 -20.35 -4.55 -5.40
N GLU A 445 -21.67 -4.68 -5.48
CA GLU A 445 -22.44 -5.62 -4.66
C GLU A 445 -22.20 -7.08 -5.04
N ASP A 446 -22.06 -7.39 -6.33
CA ASP A 446 -22.02 -8.74 -6.88
C ASP A 446 -20.61 -9.37 -6.96
N ALA A 447 -19.59 -8.68 -6.50
CA ALA A 447 -18.20 -9.11 -6.58
C ALA A 447 -17.95 -10.46 -5.87
N TYR A 448 -18.65 -10.75 -4.78
CA TYR A 448 -18.51 -12.02 -4.07
C TYR A 448 -18.89 -13.20 -4.94
N ASP A 449 -20.10 -13.18 -5.51
CA ASP A 449 -20.60 -14.26 -6.35
C ASP A 449 -19.85 -14.37 -7.67
N LYS A 450 -19.38 -13.24 -8.20
CA LYS A 450 -18.61 -13.22 -9.44
C LYS A 450 -17.18 -13.75 -9.28
N TYR A 451 -16.49 -13.46 -8.16
CA TYR A 451 -15.05 -13.64 -8.08
C TYR A 451 -14.56 -14.38 -6.84
N LEU A 452 -15.30 -14.39 -5.72
CA LEU A 452 -14.77 -14.71 -4.41
C LEU A 452 -15.31 -16.03 -3.81
N THR A 453 -15.84 -16.90 -4.63
CA THR A 453 -16.28 -18.25 -4.22
C THR A 453 -15.43 -19.34 -4.89
N ILE A 454 -15.41 -20.54 -4.32
CA ILE A 454 -14.75 -21.70 -4.93
C ILE A 454 -15.31 -21.98 -6.34
N GLN A 455 -16.62 -21.77 -6.54
CA GLN A 455 -17.25 -21.92 -7.85
C GLN A 455 -16.81 -20.81 -8.81
N ALA A 456 -16.67 -19.60 -8.31
CA ALA A 456 -16.22 -18.46 -9.10
C ALA A 456 -14.80 -18.67 -9.66
N ILE A 457 -13.83 -19.06 -8.81
CA ILE A 457 -12.46 -19.30 -9.29
C ILE A 457 -12.38 -20.42 -10.30
N ARG A 458 -13.25 -21.45 -10.21
CA ARG A 458 -13.36 -22.50 -11.23
C ARG A 458 -13.90 -21.95 -12.55
N ARG A 459 -14.93 -21.11 -12.51
CA ARG A 459 -15.52 -20.47 -13.70
C ARG A 459 -14.55 -19.50 -14.37
N LEU A 460 -13.81 -18.73 -13.59
CA LEU A 460 -12.76 -17.82 -14.10
C LEU A 460 -11.61 -18.57 -14.78
N GLY A 461 -11.41 -19.85 -14.40
CA GLY A 461 -10.37 -20.72 -14.93
C GLY A 461 -10.84 -21.61 -16.09
N SER A 462 -12.11 -21.61 -16.43
CA SER A 462 -12.66 -22.36 -17.57
C SER A 462 -12.95 -21.42 -18.74
#